data_c9e447ba48b75d44e243cbc2a12961eb
#
_entry.id   c9e447ba48b75d44e243cbc2a12961eb
#
_cell.length_a   1.000
_cell.length_b   1.000
_cell.length_c   1.000
_cell.angle_alpha   90.00
_cell.angle_beta   90.00
_cell.angle_gamma   90.00
#
_symmetry.space_group_name_H-M   'P 1'
#
loop_
_entity.id
_entity.type
_entity.pdbx_description
1 polymer ?
#
loop_
_entity_poly.entity_id
_entity_poly.type
_entity_poly.pdbx_seq_one_letter_code
_entity_poly.pdbx_strand_id
1 'polypeptide(L)'
;SKEAYVPTSSGSNGTLTIAVNAYFEPYEYYSNGKVCGIDVDISNAIADYLNMKIDVEDMEFDSIITAVSSGKADFGISGITVTEERLKNIDFSIPYTTSSQVVIVRNNDVKASGSSFADKFKSDFIDDARYQYLLTGLRNTLIIAICAALIGIVIGFLIAIVRSNHDKTGKMKVLNFLCNIYLTVIRGTPTMVQLLIIYYVIFSSVHINKIVVALLAFGINSGAYVAEIFRSGIMSIDNGQFEAARSLGLNYRQTMIQ
;
A
#
# COMPACT_ATOMS: atom_id res chain seq x y z
N SER A 1 -17.23 -3.27 31.84
CA SER A 1 -16.78 -2.49 30.68
C SER A 1 -15.99 -1.31 31.22
N LYS A 2 -14.68 -1.29 31.00
CA LYS A 2 -13.90 -0.06 31.25
C LYS A 2 -14.23 0.88 30.08
N GLU A 3 -14.62 2.10 30.38
CA GLU A 3 -14.83 3.12 29.38
C GLU A 3 -13.50 3.42 28.68
N ALA A 4 -13.53 3.49 27.35
CA ALA A 4 -12.36 3.89 26.57
C ALA A 4 -11.94 5.31 26.94
N TYR A 5 -10.66 5.61 26.86
CA TYR A 5 -10.14 6.95 27.10
C TYR A 5 -10.77 7.96 26.13
N VAL A 6 -11.25 9.07 26.66
CA VAL A 6 -11.85 10.14 25.86
C VAL A 6 -10.83 11.29 25.74
N PRO A 7 -10.28 11.56 24.56
CA PRO A 7 -9.34 12.65 24.34
C PRO A 7 -9.96 14.01 24.67
N THR A 8 -9.19 14.87 25.30
CA THR A 8 -9.59 16.22 25.73
C THR A 8 -8.80 17.33 25.06
N SER A 9 -7.72 17.01 24.33
CA SER A 9 -6.84 17.99 23.71
C SER A 9 -7.51 18.78 22.59
N SER A 10 -7.15 20.07 22.47
CA SER A 10 -7.54 20.89 21.33
C SER A 10 -6.76 20.58 20.05
N GLY A 11 -5.63 19.89 20.20
CA GLY A 11 -4.71 19.55 19.10
C GLY A 11 -4.01 20.74 18.48
N SER A 12 -3.77 21.80 19.27
CA SER A 12 -3.14 23.04 18.77
C SER A 12 -1.67 22.87 18.38
N ASN A 13 -0.99 21.82 18.90
CA ASN A 13 0.42 21.55 18.66
C ASN A 13 0.69 20.61 17.46
N GLY A 14 -0.35 20.27 16.70
CA GLY A 14 -0.22 19.41 15.52
C GLY A 14 -0.80 18.01 15.71
N THR A 15 -0.34 17.06 14.91
CA THR A 15 -0.82 15.67 14.89
C THR A 15 0.31 14.74 15.31
N LEU A 16 0.01 13.78 16.17
CA LEU A 16 0.87 12.71 16.62
C LEU A 16 0.45 11.43 15.87
N THR A 17 1.28 10.95 14.97
CA THR A 17 1.00 9.76 14.17
C THR A 17 1.58 8.54 14.86
N ILE A 18 0.73 7.55 15.13
CA ILE A 18 1.15 6.29 15.75
C ILE A 18 0.99 5.12 14.80
N ALA A 19 1.96 4.21 14.84
CA ALA A 19 1.92 2.95 14.08
C ALA A 19 1.50 1.78 14.99
N VAL A 20 0.46 1.06 14.60
CA VAL A 20 -0.09 -0.09 15.33
C VAL A 20 -0.36 -1.25 14.39
N ASN A 21 -0.49 -2.47 14.94
CA ASN A 21 -1.06 -3.62 14.24
C ASN A 21 -2.34 -4.06 14.95
N ALA A 22 -3.50 -3.62 14.47
CA ALA A 22 -4.78 -3.68 15.15
C ALA A 22 -5.43 -5.08 15.18
N TYR A 23 -4.64 -6.12 15.49
CA TYR A 23 -5.07 -7.51 15.56
C TYR A 23 -4.70 -8.22 16.87
N PHE A 24 -4.39 -7.46 17.94
CA PHE A 24 -3.90 -7.99 19.20
C PHE A 24 -4.74 -7.52 20.40
N GLU A 25 -5.97 -8.03 20.53
CA GLU A 25 -6.85 -7.75 21.66
C GLU A 25 -6.27 -8.28 22.97
N PRO A 26 -6.29 -7.49 24.07
CA PRO A 26 -6.98 -6.22 24.30
C PRO A 26 -6.12 -4.98 24.05
N TYR A 27 -4.92 -5.10 23.51
CA TYR A 27 -3.98 -4.00 23.34
C TYR A 27 -4.39 -3.06 22.20
N GLU A 28 -4.56 -3.62 21.00
CA GLU A 28 -5.05 -2.90 19.84
C GLU A 28 -5.90 -3.82 18.94
N TYR A 29 -7.11 -3.39 18.65
CA TYR A 29 -8.07 -4.15 17.85
C TYR A 29 -9.13 -3.25 17.25
N TYR A 30 -9.85 -3.77 16.25
CA TYR A 30 -10.97 -3.05 15.66
C TYR A 30 -12.27 -3.29 16.44
N SER A 31 -12.95 -2.21 16.79
CA SER A 31 -14.33 -2.22 17.28
C SER A 31 -15.14 -1.14 16.57
N ASN A 32 -16.28 -1.52 16.00
CA ASN A 32 -17.16 -0.61 15.26
C ASN A 32 -16.44 0.23 14.19
N GLY A 33 -15.46 -0.34 13.49
CA GLY A 33 -14.71 0.32 12.42
C GLY A 33 -13.62 1.27 12.87
N LYS A 34 -13.31 1.33 14.17
CA LYS A 34 -12.24 2.15 14.75
C LYS A 34 -11.24 1.25 15.46
N VAL A 35 -9.98 1.63 15.39
CA VAL A 35 -8.94 1.00 16.21
C VAL A 35 -9.10 1.49 17.66
N CYS A 36 -9.12 0.56 18.59
CA CYS A 36 -9.26 0.82 20.02
C CYS A 36 -8.43 -0.20 20.82
N GLY A 37 -8.31 0.01 22.12
CA GLY A 37 -7.57 -0.87 23.01
C GLY A 37 -6.63 -0.11 23.93
N ILE A 38 -5.91 -0.84 24.77
CA ILE A 38 -5.03 -0.26 25.81
C ILE A 38 -3.96 0.64 25.17
N ASP A 39 -3.36 0.20 24.07
CA ASP A 39 -2.29 0.91 23.38
C ASP A 39 -2.80 2.21 22.76
N VAL A 40 -4.02 2.20 22.22
CA VAL A 40 -4.68 3.40 21.69
C VAL A 40 -5.04 4.37 22.83
N ASP A 41 -5.51 3.87 23.97
CA ASP A 41 -5.84 4.70 25.13
C ASP A 41 -4.59 5.37 25.71
N ILE A 42 -3.47 4.65 25.83
CA ILE A 42 -2.17 5.21 26.23
C ILE A 42 -1.73 6.28 25.24
N SER A 43 -1.85 6.01 23.96
CA SER A 43 -1.46 6.96 22.91
C SER A 43 -2.30 8.23 22.91
N ASN A 44 -3.60 8.11 23.16
CA ASN A 44 -4.49 9.26 23.35
C ASN A 44 -4.08 10.10 24.55
N ALA A 45 -3.72 9.46 25.68
CA ALA A 45 -3.26 10.18 26.87
C ALA A 45 -1.93 10.92 26.62
N ILE A 46 -1.02 10.34 25.83
CA ILE A 46 0.23 11.00 25.40
C ILE A 46 -0.10 12.20 24.50
N ALA A 47 -0.99 12.03 23.53
CA ALA A 47 -1.40 13.10 22.63
C ALA A 47 -2.06 14.27 23.39
N ASP A 48 -2.91 13.97 24.39
CA ASP A 48 -3.52 14.97 25.26
C ASP A 48 -2.47 15.73 26.07
N TYR A 49 -1.50 15.02 26.65
CA TYR A 49 -0.41 15.65 27.41
C TYR A 49 0.42 16.61 26.52
N LEU A 50 0.63 16.25 25.27
CA LEU A 50 1.36 17.07 24.29
C LEU A 50 0.48 18.13 23.61
N ASN A 51 -0.84 18.15 23.90
CA ASN A 51 -1.84 18.97 23.24
C ASN A 51 -1.84 18.79 21.71
N MET A 52 -1.72 17.54 21.25
CA MET A 52 -1.72 17.11 19.84
C MET A 52 -2.97 16.31 19.52
N LYS A 53 -3.32 16.21 18.24
CA LYS A 53 -4.32 15.24 17.75
C LYS A 53 -3.62 13.92 17.48
N ILE A 54 -4.34 12.81 17.70
CA ILE A 54 -3.81 11.50 17.35
C ILE A 54 -4.26 11.10 15.94
N ASP A 55 -3.34 10.49 15.19
CA ASP A 55 -3.59 9.79 13.93
C ASP A 55 -3.09 8.35 14.06
N VAL A 56 -3.99 7.38 13.93
CA VAL A 56 -3.69 5.96 14.14
C VAL A 56 -3.51 5.28 12.78
N GLU A 57 -2.29 4.87 12.49
CA GLU A 57 -1.91 4.16 11.28
C GLU A 57 -1.83 2.66 11.53
N ASP A 58 -2.87 1.92 11.12
CA ASP A 58 -2.84 0.45 11.14
C ASP A 58 -1.98 -0.10 10.01
N MET A 59 -1.07 -1.01 10.35
CA MET A 59 -0.15 -1.64 9.38
C MET A 59 0.30 -3.02 9.86
N GLU A 60 0.95 -3.77 8.97
CA GLU A 60 1.57 -5.04 9.32
C GLU A 60 2.65 -4.85 10.40
N PHE A 61 2.70 -5.76 11.38
CA PHE A 61 3.58 -5.68 12.55
C PHE A 61 5.05 -5.44 12.18
N ASP A 62 5.56 -6.15 11.18
CA ASP A 62 6.94 -6.02 10.72
C ASP A 62 7.24 -4.66 10.06
N SER A 63 6.20 -3.91 9.70
CA SER A 63 6.33 -2.58 9.08
C SER A 63 6.41 -1.45 10.10
N ILE A 64 6.03 -1.67 11.37
CA ILE A 64 5.98 -0.63 12.42
C ILE A 64 7.37 -0.01 12.63
N ILE A 65 8.40 -0.83 12.78
CA ILE A 65 9.78 -0.36 13.00
C ILE A 65 10.25 0.50 11.81
N THR A 66 9.94 0.07 10.59
CA THR A 66 10.28 0.81 9.38
C THR A 66 9.50 2.14 9.30
N ALA A 67 8.24 2.17 9.72
CA ALA A 67 7.45 3.40 9.74
C ALA A 67 8.03 4.43 10.72
N VAL A 68 8.45 3.99 11.89
CA VAL A 68 9.08 4.87 12.90
C VAL A 68 10.45 5.33 12.42
N SER A 69 11.32 4.42 11.99
CA SER A 69 12.67 4.77 11.55
C SER A 69 12.73 5.66 10.31
N SER A 70 11.71 5.61 9.47
CA SER A 70 11.57 6.48 8.29
C SER A 70 10.86 7.80 8.57
N GLY A 71 10.38 8.04 9.80
CA GLY A 71 9.63 9.25 10.17
C GLY A 71 8.19 9.27 9.64
N LYS A 72 7.64 8.13 9.22
CA LYS A 72 6.22 7.99 8.82
C LYS A 72 5.29 7.99 10.02
N ALA A 73 5.75 7.46 11.14
CA ALA A 73 5.07 7.51 12.41
C ALA A 73 6.02 8.13 13.45
N ASP A 74 5.46 8.88 14.40
CA ASP A 74 6.22 9.48 15.48
C ASP A 74 6.66 8.43 16.50
N PHE A 75 5.81 7.42 16.74
CA PHE A 75 6.18 6.22 17.50
C PHE A 75 5.31 5.01 17.10
N GLY A 76 5.77 3.83 17.48
CA GLY A 76 5.05 2.56 17.33
C GLY A 76 4.63 2.01 18.68
N ILE A 77 3.39 1.54 18.80
CA ILE A 77 2.88 0.86 19.99
C ILE A 77 2.00 -0.30 19.54
N SER A 78 2.40 -1.53 19.87
CA SER A 78 1.72 -2.75 19.43
C SER A 78 2.26 -3.98 20.17
N GLY A 79 2.35 -3.92 21.49
CA GLY A 79 2.89 -5.01 22.27
C GLY A 79 4.31 -5.43 21.86
N ILE A 80 5.12 -4.49 21.39
CA ILE A 80 6.43 -4.76 20.77
C ILE A 80 7.46 -5.12 21.85
N THR A 81 8.04 -6.32 21.75
CA THR A 81 9.13 -6.75 22.65
C THR A 81 10.46 -6.09 22.25
N VAL A 82 11.18 -5.58 23.24
CA VAL A 82 12.54 -5.06 23.07
C VAL A 82 13.49 -6.19 22.73
N THR A 83 14.22 -6.07 21.61
CA THR A 83 15.28 -7.01 21.22
C THR A 83 16.51 -6.25 20.77
N GLU A 84 17.69 -6.86 20.87
CA GLU A 84 18.96 -6.25 20.43
C GLU A 84 18.96 -5.89 18.93
N GLU A 85 18.25 -6.65 18.10
CA GLU A 85 18.12 -6.38 16.69
C GLU A 85 17.30 -5.11 16.43
N ARG A 86 16.19 -4.95 17.15
CA ARG A 86 15.29 -3.78 17.03
C ARG A 86 15.95 -2.51 17.55
N LEU A 87 16.71 -2.59 18.66
CA LEU A 87 17.48 -1.48 19.23
C LEU A 87 18.52 -0.87 18.28
N LYS A 88 18.91 -1.59 17.21
CA LYS A 88 19.81 -1.02 16.19
C LYS A 88 19.12 0.01 15.29
N ASN A 89 17.81 0.01 15.24
CA ASN A 89 17.03 0.80 14.29
C ASN A 89 16.13 1.85 14.96
N ILE A 90 15.72 1.62 16.20
CA ILE A 90 14.81 2.48 16.96
C ILE A 90 15.15 2.45 18.45
N ASP A 91 14.75 3.49 19.16
CA ASP A 91 14.77 3.55 20.62
C ASP A 91 13.46 3.03 21.22
N PHE A 92 13.51 2.54 22.45
CA PHE A 92 12.35 2.06 23.19
C PHE A 92 12.15 2.87 24.48
N SER A 93 10.89 3.04 24.84
CA SER A 93 10.50 3.54 26.17
C SER A 93 10.78 2.49 27.27
N ILE A 94 10.55 2.86 28.52
CA ILE A 94 10.43 1.87 29.59
C ILE A 94 9.23 0.95 29.29
N PRO A 95 9.29 -0.35 29.66
CA PRO A 95 8.16 -1.26 29.46
C PRO A 95 6.92 -0.79 30.24
N TYR A 96 5.79 -0.69 29.53
CA TYR A 96 4.50 -0.32 30.15
C TYR A 96 3.69 -1.55 30.58
N THR A 97 4.06 -2.74 30.10
CA THR A 97 3.44 -4.02 30.47
C THR A 97 4.44 -5.16 30.42
N THR A 98 4.14 -6.22 31.13
CA THR A 98 4.84 -7.50 31.01
C THR A 98 3.85 -8.59 30.68
N SER A 99 4.15 -9.42 29.69
CA SER A 99 3.33 -10.56 29.28
C SER A 99 4.09 -11.87 29.42
N SER A 100 3.36 -12.95 29.64
CA SER A 100 3.92 -14.30 29.63
C SER A 100 3.44 -15.03 28.38
N GLN A 101 4.36 -15.64 27.66
CA GLN A 101 4.00 -16.55 26.57
C GLN A 101 3.72 -17.92 27.16
N VAL A 102 2.61 -18.54 26.70
CA VAL A 102 2.20 -19.88 27.11
C VAL A 102 2.01 -20.75 25.88
N VAL A 103 2.28 -22.05 26.03
CA VAL A 103 2.00 -23.02 24.98
C VAL A 103 0.57 -23.51 25.13
N ILE A 104 -0.24 -23.33 24.11
CA ILE A 104 -1.61 -23.88 24.08
C ILE A 104 -1.52 -25.30 23.56
N VAL A 105 -1.92 -26.27 24.40
CA VAL A 105 -2.01 -27.67 24.02
C VAL A 105 -3.46 -28.14 23.97
N ARG A 106 -3.74 -29.11 23.12
CA ARG A 106 -5.08 -29.69 23.03
C ARG A 106 -5.45 -30.35 24.37
N ASN A 107 -6.52 -29.92 24.97
CA ASN A 107 -7.11 -30.64 26.09
C ASN A 107 -8.05 -31.73 25.54
N ASN A 108 -7.68 -33.00 25.69
CA ASN A 108 -8.46 -34.14 25.18
C ASN A 108 -9.75 -34.37 25.97
N ASP A 109 -9.89 -33.78 27.15
CA ASP A 109 -11.07 -33.92 28.01
C ASP A 109 -12.20 -32.93 27.66
N VAL A 110 -11.90 -31.91 26.89
CA VAL A 110 -12.89 -30.93 26.39
C VAL A 110 -13.43 -31.43 25.04
N LYS A 111 -14.63 -32.00 25.05
CA LYS A 111 -15.39 -32.21 23.81
C LYS A 111 -15.59 -30.84 23.16
N ALA A 112 -15.04 -30.65 21.97
CA ALA A 112 -15.27 -29.46 21.19
C ALA A 112 -16.78 -29.29 21.03
N SER A 113 -17.34 -28.27 21.67
CA SER A 113 -18.74 -27.87 21.42
C SER A 113 -18.78 -27.47 19.94
N GLY A 114 -19.34 -28.33 19.12
CA GLY A 114 -19.43 -28.11 17.68
C GLY A 114 -20.32 -26.89 17.43
N SER A 115 -19.70 -25.69 17.35
CA SER A 115 -20.42 -24.55 16.82
C SER A 115 -20.87 -24.89 15.40
N SER A 116 -22.17 -24.74 15.14
CA SER A 116 -22.74 -24.95 13.81
C SER A 116 -21.99 -24.08 12.79
N PHE A 117 -21.88 -24.51 11.53
CA PHE A 117 -21.36 -23.67 10.46
C PHE A 117 -22.06 -22.30 10.42
N ALA A 118 -23.37 -22.26 10.69
CA ALA A 118 -24.14 -21.03 10.77
C ALA A 118 -23.68 -20.10 11.90
N ASP A 119 -23.31 -20.63 13.07
CA ASP A 119 -22.84 -19.85 14.20
C ASP A 119 -21.45 -19.28 13.91
N LYS A 120 -20.57 -20.07 13.29
CA LYS A 120 -19.25 -19.60 12.84
C LYS A 120 -19.37 -18.52 11.77
N PHE A 121 -20.21 -18.75 10.75
CA PHE A 121 -20.46 -17.77 9.71
C PHE A 121 -21.00 -16.45 10.28
N LYS A 122 -21.93 -16.55 11.25
CA LYS A 122 -22.47 -15.37 11.91
C LYS A 122 -21.39 -14.61 12.69
N SER A 123 -20.58 -15.31 13.50
CA SER A 123 -19.50 -14.69 14.30
C SER A 123 -18.40 -14.07 13.43
N ASP A 124 -18.10 -14.70 12.28
CA ASP A 124 -16.97 -14.27 11.46
C ASP A 124 -17.33 -13.16 10.47
N PHE A 125 -18.61 -13.05 10.07
CA PHE A 125 -19.04 -12.11 9.04
C PHE A 125 -20.08 -11.09 9.49
N ILE A 126 -20.99 -11.46 10.42
CA ILE A 126 -22.15 -10.64 10.76
C ILE A 126 -21.90 -9.88 12.07
N ASP A 127 -21.40 -10.57 13.08
CA ASP A 127 -21.15 -9.96 14.39
C ASP A 127 -20.10 -8.85 14.23
N ASP A 128 -20.27 -7.76 14.95
CA ASP A 128 -19.45 -6.54 14.84
C ASP A 128 -19.41 -5.90 13.43
N ALA A 129 -20.38 -6.25 12.57
CA ALA A 129 -20.47 -5.77 11.18
C ALA A 129 -19.19 -6.03 10.35
N ARG A 130 -18.49 -7.15 10.59
CA ARG A 130 -17.20 -7.50 9.97
C ARG A 130 -17.25 -7.54 8.45
N TYR A 131 -18.42 -7.84 7.85
CA TYR A 131 -18.60 -7.76 6.40
C TYR A 131 -18.26 -6.36 5.80
N GLN A 132 -18.35 -5.29 6.61
CA GLN A 132 -18.01 -3.93 6.15
C GLN A 132 -16.52 -3.81 5.80
N TYR A 133 -15.64 -4.54 6.50
CA TYR A 133 -14.20 -4.57 6.17
C TYR A 133 -13.97 -5.20 4.80
N LEU A 134 -14.69 -6.29 4.50
CA LEU A 134 -14.61 -6.94 3.19
C LEU A 134 -15.11 -6.02 2.07
N LEU A 135 -16.24 -5.33 2.29
CA LEU A 135 -16.79 -4.39 1.31
C LEU A 135 -15.87 -3.18 1.11
N THR A 136 -15.30 -2.65 2.18
CA THR A 136 -14.35 -1.53 2.12
C THR A 136 -13.06 -1.96 1.42
N GLY A 137 -12.52 -3.14 1.76
CA GLY A 137 -11.36 -3.71 1.08
C GLY A 137 -11.61 -3.93 -0.40
N LEU A 138 -12.76 -4.53 -0.76
CA LEU A 138 -13.16 -4.73 -2.15
C LEU A 138 -13.27 -3.39 -2.91
N ARG A 139 -13.94 -2.40 -2.33
CA ARG A 139 -14.05 -1.06 -2.91
C ARG A 139 -12.67 -0.44 -3.17
N ASN A 140 -11.79 -0.48 -2.19
CA ASN A 140 -10.44 0.08 -2.32
C ASN A 140 -9.64 -0.66 -3.40
N THR A 141 -9.73 -1.99 -3.45
CA THR A 141 -9.08 -2.82 -4.48
C THR A 141 -9.57 -2.45 -5.88
N LEU A 142 -10.89 -2.29 -6.07
CA LEU A 142 -11.45 -1.90 -7.37
C LEU A 142 -11.01 -0.50 -7.78
N ILE A 143 -11.01 0.46 -6.86
CA ILE A 143 -10.53 1.82 -7.13
C ILE A 143 -9.06 1.79 -7.56
N ILE A 144 -8.20 1.11 -6.79
CA ILE A 144 -6.78 0.98 -7.11
C ILE A 144 -6.58 0.31 -8.47
N ALA A 145 -7.25 -0.81 -8.72
CA ALA A 145 -7.08 -1.57 -9.96
C ALA A 145 -7.49 -0.75 -11.19
N ILE A 146 -8.67 -0.13 -11.16
CA ILE A 146 -9.19 0.65 -12.30
C ILE A 146 -8.32 1.88 -12.55
N CYS A 147 -8.04 2.66 -11.51
CA CYS A 147 -7.25 3.89 -11.67
C CYS A 147 -5.79 3.59 -12.08
N ALA A 148 -5.17 2.56 -11.48
CA ALA A 148 -3.83 2.15 -11.87
C ALA A 148 -3.77 1.63 -13.32
N ALA A 149 -4.80 0.90 -13.77
CA ALA A 149 -4.90 0.48 -15.16
C ALA A 149 -5.01 1.67 -16.12
N LEU A 150 -5.85 2.67 -15.80
CA LEU A 150 -5.97 3.88 -16.62
C LEU A 150 -4.66 4.67 -16.69
N ILE A 151 -3.99 4.87 -15.55
CA ILE A 151 -2.67 5.51 -15.49
C ILE A 151 -1.66 4.70 -16.33
N GLY A 152 -1.67 3.37 -16.17
CA GLY A 152 -0.80 2.47 -16.91
C GLY A 152 -1.02 2.51 -18.41
N ILE A 153 -2.26 2.59 -18.89
CA ILE A 153 -2.60 2.73 -20.31
C ILE A 153 -2.03 4.03 -20.86
N VAL A 154 -2.22 5.14 -20.17
CA VAL A 154 -1.70 6.45 -20.62
C VAL A 154 -0.17 6.45 -20.69
N ILE A 155 0.50 6.04 -19.62
CA ILE A 155 1.97 5.97 -19.57
C ILE A 155 2.49 5.00 -20.63
N GLY A 156 1.92 3.81 -20.70
CA GLY A 156 2.32 2.76 -21.63
C GLY A 156 2.17 3.17 -23.09
N PHE A 157 1.06 3.80 -23.43
CA PHE A 157 0.82 4.32 -24.78
C PHE A 157 1.84 5.38 -25.18
N LEU A 158 2.13 6.35 -24.31
CA LEU A 158 3.13 7.39 -24.58
C LEU A 158 4.53 6.78 -24.81
N ILE A 159 4.94 5.84 -23.98
CA ILE A 159 6.22 5.15 -24.10
C ILE A 159 6.27 4.32 -25.40
N ALA A 160 5.19 3.61 -25.72
CA ALA A 160 5.11 2.81 -26.94
C ALA A 160 5.27 3.66 -28.20
N ILE A 161 4.64 4.85 -28.25
CA ILE A 161 4.80 5.79 -29.36
C ILE A 161 6.27 6.24 -29.50
N VAL A 162 6.91 6.63 -28.40
CA VAL A 162 8.30 7.07 -28.42
C VAL A 162 9.21 5.98 -28.95
N ARG A 163 9.10 4.77 -28.41
CA ARG A 163 9.95 3.64 -28.80
C ARG A 163 9.69 3.18 -30.23
N SER A 164 8.42 3.04 -30.62
CA SER A 164 8.06 2.66 -31.98
C SER A 164 8.52 3.69 -33.02
N ASN A 165 8.43 5.00 -32.70
CA ASN A 165 8.94 6.05 -33.57
C ASN A 165 10.47 6.00 -33.67
N HIS A 166 11.18 5.74 -32.56
CA HIS A 166 12.62 5.55 -32.59
C HIS A 166 13.01 4.35 -33.46
N ASP A 167 12.36 3.21 -33.28
CA ASP A 167 12.66 1.98 -34.01
C ASP A 167 12.47 2.13 -35.55
N LYS A 168 11.45 2.91 -35.98
CA LYS A 168 11.16 3.14 -37.39
C LYS A 168 11.89 4.31 -38.03
N THR A 169 12.24 5.34 -37.30
CA THR A 169 12.80 6.61 -37.83
C THR A 169 14.20 6.95 -37.36
N GLY A 170 14.71 6.26 -36.32
CA GLY A 170 15.98 6.58 -35.67
C GLY A 170 15.96 7.90 -34.88
N LYS A 171 14.81 8.59 -34.80
CA LYS A 171 14.64 9.84 -34.08
C LYS A 171 14.39 9.60 -32.59
N MET A 172 14.42 10.67 -31.76
CA MET A 172 14.12 10.63 -30.32
C MET A 172 15.04 9.72 -29.48
N LYS A 173 16.32 9.63 -29.83
CA LYS A 173 17.29 8.74 -29.16
C LYS A 173 17.36 8.93 -27.65
N VAL A 174 17.41 10.17 -27.16
CA VAL A 174 17.49 10.48 -25.74
C VAL A 174 16.22 10.02 -25.01
N LEU A 175 15.07 10.32 -25.58
CA LEU A 175 13.79 9.96 -24.97
C LEU A 175 13.59 8.42 -24.96
N ASN A 176 14.01 7.75 -26.03
CA ASN A 176 14.01 6.29 -26.09
C ASN A 176 14.94 5.67 -25.03
N PHE A 177 16.11 6.27 -24.82
CA PHE A 177 17.05 5.84 -23.77
C PHE A 177 16.42 5.94 -22.38
N LEU A 178 15.75 7.05 -22.06
CA LEU A 178 15.03 7.23 -20.79
C LEU A 178 13.88 6.21 -20.64
N CYS A 179 13.13 5.98 -21.70
CA CYS A 179 12.08 4.94 -21.71
C CYS A 179 12.66 3.55 -21.43
N ASN A 180 13.82 3.23 -22.01
CA ASN A 180 14.47 1.93 -21.76
C ASN A 180 14.95 1.79 -20.31
N ILE A 181 15.51 2.84 -19.70
CA ILE A 181 15.88 2.84 -18.27
C ILE A 181 14.64 2.56 -17.44
N TYR A 182 13.57 3.31 -17.66
CA TYR A 182 12.29 3.09 -16.95
C TYR A 182 11.80 1.64 -17.06
N LEU A 183 11.73 1.09 -18.27
CA LEU A 183 11.27 -0.28 -18.49
C LEU A 183 12.17 -1.31 -17.81
N THR A 184 13.49 -1.11 -17.88
CA THR A 184 14.47 -2.03 -17.28
C THR A 184 14.35 -2.02 -15.75
N VAL A 185 14.26 -0.84 -15.13
CA VAL A 185 14.15 -0.71 -13.69
C VAL A 185 12.81 -1.27 -13.20
N ILE A 186 11.70 -0.84 -13.80
CA ILE A 186 10.37 -1.23 -13.31
C ILE A 186 10.09 -2.72 -13.52
N ARG A 187 10.49 -3.30 -14.64
CA ARG A 187 10.28 -4.74 -14.92
C ARG A 187 11.34 -5.64 -14.29
N GLY A 188 12.50 -5.08 -13.94
CA GLY A 188 13.60 -5.79 -13.31
C GLY A 188 13.53 -5.83 -11.79
N THR A 189 12.61 -5.11 -11.16
CA THR A 189 12.46 -5.07 -9.69
C THR A 189 11.10 -5.62 -9.25
N PRO A 190 11.02 -6.35 -8.11
CA PRO A 190 9.75 -6.84 -7.58
C PRO A 190 8.80 -5.68 -7.22
N THR A 191 7.53 -5.79 -7.59
CA THR A 191 6.51 -4.75 -7.35
C THR A 191 6.39 -4.37 -5.87
N MET A 192 6.50 -5.35 -4.96
CA MET A 192 6.48 -5.08 -3.51
C MET A 192 7.63 -4.16 -3.07
N VAL A 193 8.84 -4.40 -3.60
CA VAL A 193 10.01 -3.56 -3.29
C VAL A 193 9.79 -2.13 -3.81
N GLN A 194 9.23 -1.98 -5.01
CA GLN A 194 8.89 -0.67 -5.57
C GLN A 194 7.89 0.08 -4.68
N LEU A 195 6.86 -0.62 -4.21
CA LEU A 195 5.83 -0.04 -3.35
C LEU A 195 6.43 0.43 -2.01
N LEU A 196 7.29 -0.37 -1.40
CA LEU A 196 7.99 -0.02 -0.16
C LEU A 196 8.91 1.20 -0.36
N ILE A 197 9.70 1.23 -1.43
CA ILE A 197 10.57 2.37 -1.76
C ILE A 197 9.73 3.63 -1.97
N ILE A 198 8.65 3.56 -2.74
CA ILE A 198 7.79 4.71 -3.00
C ILE A 198 7.18 5.20 -1.69
N TYR A 199 6.66 4.33 -0.85
CA TYR A 199 5.98 4.72 0.39
C TYR A 199 6.95 5.21 1.47
N TYR A 200 8.02 4.45 1.76
CA TYR A 200 8.89 4.72 2.90
C TYR A 200 10.12 5.59 2.58
N VAL A 201 10.50 5.70 1.30
CA VAL A 201 11.67 6.51 0.91
C VAL A 201 11.24 7.78 0.18
N ILE A 202 10.46 7.64 -0.91
CA ILE A 202 10.10 8.81 -1.72
C ILE A 202 9.09 9.71 -0.99
N PHE A 203 8.09 9.12 -0.35
CA PHE A 203 7.07 9.85 0.41
C PHE A 203 7.30 9.83 1.93
N SER A 204 8.52 9.59 2.40
CA SER A 204 8.84 9.54 3.84
C SER A 204 8.45 10.82 4.59
N SER A 205 8.70 11.97 4.00
CA SER A 205 8.46 13.30 4.61
C SER A 205 7.07 13.87 4.33
N VAL A 206 6.19 13.10 3.67
CA VAL A 206 4.87 13.60 3.27
C VAL A 206 3.78 12.65 3.79
N HIS A 207 2.83 13.20 4.54
CA HIS A 207 1.62 12.47 4.94
C HIS A 207 0.69 12.37 3.73
N ILE A 208 0.80 11.27 2.99
CA ILE A 208 0.00 10.98 1.81
C ILE A 208 -0.84 9.73 2.06
N ASN A 209 -2.07 9.74 1.59
CA ASN A 209 -2.97 8.60 1.72
C ASN A 209 -2.38 7.35 1.05
N LYS A 210 -2.35 6.22 1.75
CA LYS A 210 -1.82 4.92 1.27
C LYS A 210 -2.43 4.50 -0.07
N ILE A 211 -3.72 4.80 -0.32
CA ILE A 211 -4.39 4.48 -1.58
C ILE A 211 -3.75 5.26 -2.73
N VAL A 212 -3.41 6.55 -2.53
CA VAL A 212 -2.77 7.37 -3.57
C VAL A 212 -1.38 6.83 -3.90
N VAL A 213 -0.60 6.43 -2.89
CA VAL A 213 0.72 5.80 -3.12
C VAL A 213 0.57 4.51 -3.91
N ALA A 214 -0.41 3.66 -3.54
CA ALA A 214 -0.70 2.43 -4.26
C ALA A 214 -1.11 2.70 -5.72
N LEU A 215 -1.96 3.70 -5.97
CA LEU A 215 -2.34 4.12 -7.32
C LEU A 215 -1.14 4.50 -8.18
N LEU A 216 -0.23 5.31 -7.63
CA LEU A 216 0.99 5.73 -8.32
C LEU A 216 1.91 4.53 -8.59
N ALA A 217 2.19 3.72 -7.57
CA ALA A 217 3.08 2.58 -7.68
C ALA A 217 2.58 1.54 -8.70
N PHE A 218 1.32 1.13 -8.59
CA PHE A 218 0.72 0.17 -9.52
C PHE A 218 0.49 0.77 -10.92
N GLY A 219 0.17 2.06 -11.02
CA GLY A 219 0.05 2.75 -12.30
C GLY A 219 1.38 2.82 -13.06
N ILE A 220 2.46 3.18 -12.37
CA ILE A 220 3.82 3.17 -12.93
C ILE A 220 4.22 1.74 -13.32
N ASN A 221 3.98 0.76 -12.46
CA ASN A 221 4.29 -0.63 -12.77
C ASN A 221 3.49 -1.13 -13.99
N SER A 222 2.17 -0.93 -14.03
CA SER A 222 1.30 -1.29 -15.15
C SER A 222 1.74 -0.64 -16.45
N GLY A 223 2.15 0.64 -16.42
CA GLY A 223 2.63 1.38 -17.59
C GLY A 223 3.80 0.72 -18.30
N ALA A 224 4.70 0.08 -17.56
CA ALA A 224 5.84 -0.61 -18.14
C ALA A 224 5.43 -1.87 -18.94
N TYR A 225 4.44 -2.62 -18.45
CA TYR A 225 3.92 -3.79 -19.17
C TYR A 225 3.05 -3.39 -20.36
N VAL A 226 2.19 -2.40 -20.18
CA VAL A 226 1.31 -1.87 -21.22
C VAL A 226 2.13 -1.27 -22.37
N ALA A 227 3.24 -0.60 -22.07
CA ALA A 227 4.16 -0.06 -23.08
C ALA A 227 4.68 -1.15 -24.03
N GLU A 228 5.04 -2.30 -23.50
CA GLU A 228 5.55 -3.40 -24.30
C GLU A 228 4.43 -4.07 -25.12
N ILE A 229 3.22 -4.19 -24.56
CA ILE A 229 2.05 -4.71 -25.27
C ILE A 229 1.71 -3.82 -26.47
N PHE A 230 1.60 -2.51 -26.27
CA PHE A 230 1.32 -1.57 -27.37
C PHE A 230 2.44 -1.56 -28.41
N ARG A 231 3.71 -1.54 -27.95
CA ARG A 231 4.84 -1.58 -28.87
C ARG A 231 4.83 -2.85 -29.70
N SER A 232 4.59 -4.00 -29.09
CA SER A 232 4.51 -5.28 -29.81
C SER A 232 3.35 -5.28 -30.81
N GLY A 233 2.19 -4.74 -30.45
CA GLY A 233 1.06 -4.59 -31.36
C GLY A 233 1.39 -3.70 -32.58
N ILE A 234 2.03 -2.56 -32.37
CA ILE A 234 2.44 -1.66 -33.45
C ILE A 234 3.49 -2.31 -34.37
N MET A 235 4.42 -3.07 -33.80
CA MET A 235 5.50 -3.70 -34.53
C MET A 235 5.08 -5.00 -35.25
N SER A 236 3.92 -5.56 -34.90
CA SER A 236 3.36 -6.75 -35.59
C SER A 236 2.73 -6.44 -36.94
N ILE A 237 2.50 -5.16 -37.24
CA ILE A 237 1.95 -4.75 -38.56
C ILE A 237 3.01 -4.91 -39.63
N ASP A 238 2.66 -5.61 -40.70
CA ASP A 238 3.55 -5.86 -41.85
C ASP A 238 4.06 -4.55 -42.47
N ASN A 239 5.37 -4.50 -42.76
CA ASN A 239 6.01 -3.34 -43.37
C ASN A 239 5.41 -2.97 -44.74
N GLY A 240 4.88 -3.95 -45.49
CA GLY A 240 4.20 -3.72 -46.75
C GLY A 240 2.99 -2.81 -46.65
N GLN A 241 2.28 -2.81 -45.49
CA GLN A 241 1.19 -1.86 -45.25
C GLN A 241 1.70 -0.43 -45.13
N PHE A 242 2.84 -0.23 -44.45
CA PHE A 242 3.48 1.09 -44.38
C PHE A 242 3.99 1.57 -45.73
N GLU A 243 4.51 0.67 -46.59
CA GLU A 243 4.95 0.99 -47.92
C GLU A 243 3.77 1.34 -48.84
N ALA A 244 2.69 0.56 -48.79
CA ALA A 244 1.46 0.85 -49.51
C ALA A 244 0.86 2.22 -49.13
N ALA A 245 0.78 2.54 -47.86
CA ALA A 245 0.30 3.83 -47.38
C ALA A 245 1.19 4.99 -47.88
N ARG A 246 2.53 4.81 -47.87
CA ARG A 246 3.47 5.79 -48.42
C ARG A 246 3.31 5.97 -49.95
N SER A 247 3.03 4.91 -50.67
CA SER A 247 2.76 4.97 -52.10
C SER A 247 1.49 5.76 -52.43
N LEU A 248 0.55 5.82 -51.49
CA LEU A 248 -0.64 6.65 -51.54
C LEU A 248 -0.39 8.11 -51.06
N GLY A 249 0.86 8.47 -50.76
CA GLY A 249 1.25 9.82 -50.32
C GLY A 249 1.01 10.13 -48.86
N LEU A 250 0.65 9.14 -48.03
CA LEU A 250 0.43 9.32 -46.62
C LEU A 250 1.78 9.47 -45.86
N ASN A 251 1.85 10.42 -44.96
CA ASN A 251 2.98 10.55 -44.04
C ASN A 251 2.86 9.53 -42.91
N TYR A 252 3.96 9.33 -42.14
CA TYR A 252 4.02 8.35 -41.05
C TYR A 252 2.88 8.51 -40.01
N ARG A 253 2.55 9.75 -39.65
CA ARG A 253 1.48 10.03 -38.68
C ARG A 253 0.10 9.65 -39.23
N GLN A 254 -0.14 9.94 -40.51
CA GLN A 254 -1.39 9.57 -41.17
C GLN A 254 -1.53 8.06 -41.29
N THR A 255 -0.45 7.36 -41.64
CA THR A 255 -0.40 5.89 -41.71
C THR A 255 -0.68 5.22 -40.37
N MET A 256 -0.27 5.83 -39.28
CA MET A 256 -0.49 5.27 -37.92
C MET A 256 -1.91 5.49 -37.37
N ILE A 257 -2.71 6.36 -38.01
CA ILE A 257 -4.08 6.65 -37.57
C ILE A 257 -5.10 5.78 -38.33
N GLN A 258 -4.75 5.34 -39.50
CA GLN A 258 -5.55 4.42 -40.34
C GLN A 258 -5.19 2.96 -40.11
#